data_d8f5869840450097c86bfbff592bf9a9
#
_entry.id   d8f5869840450097c86bfbff592bf9a9
#
_cell.length_a   1.000
_cell.length_b   1.000
_cell.length_c   1.000
_cell.angle_alpha   90.00
_cell.angle_beta   90.00
_cell.angle_gamma   90.00
#
_symmetry.space_group_name_H-M   'P 1'
#
loop_
_entity.id
_entity.type
_entity.pdbx_description
1 polymer ?
#
loop_
_entity_poly.entity_id
_entity_poly.type
_entity_poly.pdbx_seq_one_letter_code
_entity_poly.pdbx_strand_id
1 'polypeptide(L)'
;MAAIKDHPALYGYFLRDEPLPAAFPMLAEWAERIRKADGGEHPLYLNLLPSFVDSVALTCNYREYVRRFISEVKLPMVSFDFYPVTFNGITKDYWYDNLQIVYEESEAAGLPFWAFALSTAHDPYPLPTMASLRLELYTALAYGAQGLQYFTYWNPGTETWNFHEAPINQDKQRSEAYYLVQQMNKELQARAYVFLNSKVVSIAHVGDDMYKGCKRMEDLPPHVVSLSTGSAGAVVSLLEKGSWNYLVVVSRTLDAPTDLNVEFGSKAWTIDREGNAVKLAKGPNTFSIEPGDVAIFKFRK
;
A
#
# COMPACT_ATOMS: atom_id res chain seq x y z
N MET A 1 -25.15 -2.71 18.20
CA MET A 1 -24.97 -1.36 17.63
C MET A 1 -25.42 -0.24 18.57
N ALA A 2 -26.67 -0.22 19.07
CA ALA A 2 -27.15 0.86 19.94
C ALA A 2 -26.22 1.21 21.13
N ALA A 3 -25.50 0.24 21.67
CA ALA A 3 -24.60 0.42 22.80
C ALA A 3 -23.23 1.03 22.44
N ILE A 4 -22.85 1.08 21.18
CA ILE A 4 -21.47 1.47 20.76
C ILE A 4 -21.45 2.59 19.72
N LYS A 5 -22.55 2.84 19.01
CA LYS A 5 -22.56 3.79 17.88
C LYS A 5 -22.18 5.22 18.27
N ASP A 6 -22.50 5.63 19.51
CA ASP A 6 -22.23 6.97 20.02
C ASP A 6 -20.90 7.04 20.81
N HIS A 7 -20.09 5.97 20.80
CA HIS A 7 -18.84 5.94 21.56
C HIS A 7 -17.74 6.73 20.82
N PRO A 8 -17.07 7.70 21.46
CA PRO A 8 -16.12 8.60 20.80
C PRO A 8 -14.87 7.91 20.22
N ALA A 9 -14.60 6.66 20.60
CA ALA A 9 -13.52 5.85 20.04
C ALA A 9 -13.97 4.98 18.85
N LEU A 10 -15.25 4.98 18.47
CA LEU A 10 -15.72 4.25 17.30
C LEU A 10 -15.36 5.05 16.06
N TYR A 11 -14.56 4.45 15.16
CA TYR A 11 -14.28 5.01 13.86
C TYR A 11 -15.16 4.41 12.76
N GLY A 12 -15.38 3.11 12.78
CA GLY A 12 -16.13 2.40 11.76
C GLY A 12 -16.41 0.95 12.13
N TYR A 13 -17.07 0.25 11.23
CA TYR A 13 -17.46 -1.16 11.43
C TYR A 13 -16.74 -2.06 10.42
N PHE A 14 -16.00 -3.03 10.94
CA PHE A 14 -15.43 -4.12 10.16
C PHE A 14 -16.47 -5.22 9.97
N LEU A 15 -16.84 -5.53 8.75
CA LEU A 15 -17.94 -6.44 8.47
C LEU A 15 -17.49 -7.88 8.44
N ARG A 16 -16.43 -8.16 7.72
CA ARG A 16 -15.92 -9.51 7.49
C ARG A 16 -14.52 -9.47 6.91
N ASP A 17 -13.75 -10.51 7.25
CA ASP A 17 -12.46 -10.76 6.62
C ASP A 17 -12.62 -11.70 5.43
N GLU A 18 -11.93 -11.40 4.34
CA GLU A 18 -11.72 -12.22 3.15
C GLU A 18 -12.98 -12.96 2.62
N PRO A 19 -14.10 -12.26 2.34
CA PRO A 19 -15.30 -12.93 1.89
C PRO A 19 -15.17 -13.46 0.46
N LEU A 20 -15.63 -14.68 0.22
CA LEU A 20 -15.88 -15.18 -1.13
C LEU A 20 -17.07 -14.45 -1.79
N PRO A 21 -17.14 -14.37 -3.13
CA PRO A 21 -18.23 -13.67 -3.85
C PRO A 21 -19.64 -14.13 -3.47
N ALA A 22 -19.80 -15.38 -3.10
CA ALA A 22 -21.09 -15.92 -2.65
C ALA A 22 -21.65 -15.20 -1.40
N ALA A 23 -20.79 -14.55 -0.61
CA ALA A 23 -21.21 -13.78 0.57
C ALA A 23 -21.61 -12.33 0.25
N PHE A 24 -21.32 -11.80 -0.95
CA PHE A 24 -21.56 -10.39 -1.28
C PHE A 24 -23.02 -9.97 -1.15
N PRO A 25 -24.03 -10.72 -1.60
CA PRO A 25 -25.43 -10.32 -1.40
C PRO A 25 -25.81 -10.15 0.07
N MET A 26 -25.37 -11.08 0.93
CA MET A 26 -25.61 -11.00 2.38
C MET A 26 -24.87 -9.79 3.00
N LEU A 27 -23.63 -9.55 2.59
CA LEU A 27 -22.83 -8.42 3.07
C LEU A 27 -23.40 -7.07 2.65
N ALA A 28 -23.96 -6.99 1.44
CA ALA A 28 -24.69 -5.80 0.96
C ALA A 28 -25.90 -5.51 1.87
N GLU A 29 -26.69 -6.54 2.19
CA GLU A 29 -27.83 -6.41 3.09
C GLU A 29 -27.39 -5.98 4.50
N TRP A 30 -26.32 -6.57 5.03
CA TRP A 30 -25.78 -6.18 6.35
C TRP A 30 -25.27 -4.74 6.34
N ALA A 31 -24.55 -4.34 5.32
CA ALA A 31 -24.06 -2.97 5.16
C ALA A 31 -25.21 -1.96 5.20
N GLU A 32 -26.28 -2.24 4.47
CA GLU A 32 -27.47 -1.38 4.44
C GLU A 32 -28.19 -1.30 5.80
N ARG A 33 -28.34 -2.45 6.47
CA ARG A 33 -28.93 -2.50 7.82
C ARG A 33 -28.12 -1.73 8.84
N ILE A 34 -26.78 -1.83 8.76
CA ILE A 34 -25.88 -1.12 9.68
C ILE A 34 -25.92 0.37 9.40
N ARG A 35 -25.82 0.82 8.13
CA ARG A 35 -25.94 2.24 7.77
C ARG A 35 -27.25 2.84 8.29
N LYS A 36 -28.37 2.15 8.13
CA LYS A 36 -29.67 2.60 8.63
C LYS A 36 -29.70 2.72 10.14
N ALA A 37 -29.11 1.79 10.87
CA ALA A 37 -29.11 1.78 12.34
C ALA A 37 -28.12 2.78 12.94
N ASP A 38 -27.03 3.07 12.21
CA ASP A 38 -25.98 4.02 12.60
C ASP A 38 -26.29 5.47 12.18
N GLY A 39 -27.21 5.65 11.23
CA GLY A 39 -27.47 6.96 10.63
C GLY A 39 -26.47 7.33 9.53
N GLY A 40 -25.57 6.43 9.18
CA GLY A 40 -24.53 6.66 8.17
C GLY A 40 -23.33 7.48 8.68
N GLU A 41 -23.17 7.58 9.99
CA GLU A 41 -22.12 8.40 10.62
C GLU A 41 -20.73 7.74 10.57
N HIS A 42 -20.68 6.40 10.55
CA HIS A 42 -19.42 5.68 10.59
C HIS A 42 -19.20 4.85 9.30
N PRO A 43 -17.97 4.82 8.77
CA PRO A 43 -17.66 3.99 7.60
C PRO A 43 -17.78 2.50 7.92
N LEU A 44 -18.21 1.75 6.92
CA LEU A 44 -18.16 0.31 6.93
C LEU A 44 -17.07 -0.15 5.97
N TYR A 45 -16.31 -1.15 6.38
CA TYR A 45 -15.32 -1.76 5.50
C TYR A 45 -15.22 -3.28 5.73
N LEU A 46 -14.62 -3.94 4.79
CA LEU A 46 -14.18 -5.33 4.88
C LEU A 46 -12.85 -5.47 4.14
N ASN A 47 -12.15 -6.55 4.39
CA ASN A 47 -10.88 -6.84 3.77
C ASN A 47 -11.05 -7.91 2.69
N LEU A 48 -10.52 -7.65 1.49
CA LEU A 48 -10.60 -8.54 0.34
C LEU A 48 -9.43 -9.52 0.33
N LEU A 49 -9.69 -10.73 -0.18
CA LEU A 49 -8.67 -11.73 -0.48
C LEU A 49 -7.60 -11.18 -1.44
N PRO A 50 -6.35 -11.66 -1.32
CA PRO A 50 -5.28 -11.33 -2.26
C PRO A 50 -5.42 -12.08 -3.61
N SER A 51 -4.72 -11.57 -4.64
CA SER A 51 -4.85 -12.05 -6.03
C SER A 51 -4.30 -13.46 -6.29
N PHE A 52 -3.55 -14.04 -5.37
CA PHE A 52 -3.05 -15.42 -5.50
C PHE A 52 -4.09 -16.50 -5.13
N VAL A 53 -5.24 -16.10 -4.62
CA VAL A 53 -6.34 -17.03 -4.32
C VAL A 53 -6.86 -17.62 -5.63
N ASP A 54 -7.11 -18.94 -5.62
CA ASP A 54 -7.55 -19.69 -6.78
C ASP A 54 -8.86 -19.12 -7.35
N SER A 55 -8.87 -18.90 -8.66
CA SER A 55 -10.04 -18.44 -9.40
C SER A 55 -11.25 -19.38 -9.30
N VAL A 56 -11.04 -20.68 -9.03
CA VAL A 56 -12.12 -21.64 -8.77
C VAL A 56 -12.81 -21.30 -7.45
N ALA A 57 -12.05 -20.98 -6.40
CA ALA A 57 -12.62 -20.55 -5.11
C ALA A 57 -13.34 -19.21 -5.25
N LEU A 58 -12.79 -18.28 -6.02
CA LEU A 58 -13.42 -16.98 -6.30
C LEU A 58 -14.59 -17.09 -7.30
N THR A 59 -14.73 -18.21 -8.03
CA THR A 59 -15.70 -18.37 -9.13
C THR A 59 -15.55 -17.32 -10.27
N CYS A 60 -14.47 -16.58 -10.29
CA CYS A 60 -14.11 -15.55 -11.28
C CYS A 60 -12.62 -15.20 -11.18
N ASN A 61 -12.10 -14.41 -12.11
CA ASN A 61 -10.76 -13.86 -11.96
C ASN A 61 -10.72 -12.73 -10.90
N TYR A 62 -9.52 -12.40 -10.41
CA TYR A 62 -9.36 -11.43 -9.31
C TYR A 62 -9.91 -10.03 -9.65
N ARG A 63 -9.73 -9.56 -10.89
CA ARG A 63 -10.28 -8.26 -11.32
C ARG A 63 -11.79 -8.23 -11.23
N GLU A 64 -12.43 -9.29 -11.66
CA GLU A 64 -13.89 -9.43 -11.56
C GLU A 64 -14.35 -9.54 -10.10
N TYR A 65 -13.59 -10.21 -9.24
CA TYR A 65 -13.84 -10.27 -7.81
C TYR A 65 -13.87 -8.87 -7.17
N VAL A 66 -12.86 -8.03 -7.44
CA VAL A 66 -12.79 -6.65 -6.93
C VAL A 66 -13.95 -5.81 -7.49
N ARG A 67 -14.21 -5.92 -8.79
CA ARG A 67 -15.31 -5.20 -9.46
C ARG A 67 -16.68 -5.57 -8.91
N ARG A 68 -16.93 -6.86 -8.69
CA ARG A 68 -18.16 -7.35 -8.07
C ARG A 68 -18.31 -6.85 -6.64
N PHE A 69 -17.27 -6.90 -5.84
CA PHE A 69 -17.29 -6.32 -4.51
C PHE A 69 -17.73 -4.83 -4.56
N ILE A 70 -17.10 -4.03 -5.39
CA ILE A 70 -17.41 -2.61 -5.52
C ILE A 70 -18.87 -2.39 -5.91
N SER A 71 -19.37 -3.13 -6.91
CA SER A 71 -20.71 -2.93 -7.45
C SER A 71 -21.83 -3.55 -6.60
N GLU A 72 -21.57 -4.67 -5.94
CA GLU A 72 -22.58 -5.43 -5.18
C GLU A 72 -22.63 -4.97 -3.71
N VAL A 73 -21.50 -4.83 -3.01
CA VAL A 73 -21.46 -4.53 -1.57
C VAL A 73 -21.52 -3.02 -1.29
N LYS A 74 -20.97 -2.20 -2.18
CA LYS A 74 -21.05 -0.73 -2.18
C LYS A 74 -20.54 -0.10 -0.89
N LEU A 75 -19.33 -0.45 -0.47
CA LEU A 75 -18.64 0.19 0.64
C LEU A 75 -17.87 1.45 0.21
N PRO A 76 -17.52 2.34 1.15
CA PRO A 76 -16.88 3.62 0.82
C PRO A 76 -15.41 3.52 0.45
N MET A 77 -14.82 2.34 0.53
CA MET A 77 -13.43 2.06 0.20
C MET A 77 -13.22 0.60 -0.17
N VAL A 78 -12.14 0.33 -0.87
CA VAL A 78 -11.62 -1.03 -1.09
C VAL A 78 -10.48 -1.25 -0.09
N SER A 79 -10.51 -2.33 0.67
CA SER A 79 -9.39 -2.76 1.53
C SER A 79 -9.00 -4.17 1.17
N PHE A 80 -7.72 -4.45 1.16
CA PHE A 80 -7.17 -5.79 0.90
C PHE A 80 -5.92 -6.01 1.73
N ASP A 81 -5.60 -7.27 1.99
CA ASP A 81 -4.30 -7.68 2.50
C ASP A 81 -3.55 -8.51 1.45
N PHE A 82 -2.29 -8.24 1.35
CA PHE A 82 -1.32 -9.03 0.59
C PHE A 82 0.06 -8.79 1.19
N TYR A 83 0.69 -9.83 1.68
CA TYR A 83 2.02 -9.78 2.27
C TYR A 83 3.03 -10.34 1.28
N PRO A 84 3.82 -9.50 0.57
CA PRO A 84 4.66 -9.97 -0.51
C PRO A 84 5.95 -10.64 -0.07
N VAL A 85 6.42 -10.39 1.18
CA VAL A 85 7.72 -10.85 1.65
C VAL A 85 7.59 -12.18 2.35
N THR A 86 8.17 -13.23 1.78
CA THR A 86 8.18 -14.59 2.33
C THR A 86 9.62 -15.06 2.58
N PHE A 87 9.79 -16.21 3.22
CA PHE A 87 11.11 -16.84 3.36
C PHE A 87 11.80 -17.14 2.00
N ASN A 88 11.03 -17.23 0.92
CA ASN A 88 11.53 -17.45 -0.44
C ASN A 88 11.76 -16.14 -1.22
N GLY A 89 11.69 -14.98 -0.56
CA GLY A 89 11.82 -13.67 -1.17
C GLY A 89 10.46 -13.01 -1.48
N ILE A 90 10.47 -12.03 -2.36
CA ILE A 90 9.29 -11.23 -2.70
C ILE A 90 8.45 -11.94 -3.77
N THR A 91 7.15 -12.13 -3.52
CA THR A 91 6.18 -12.70 -4.48
C THR A 91 5.73 -11.66 -5.51
N LYS A 92 6.67 -11.19 -6.34
CA LYS A 92 6.53 -10.00 -7.20
C LYS A 92 5.40 -10.14 -8.24
N ASP A 93 5.25 -11.30 -8.87
CA ASP A 93 4.26 -11.51 -9.94
C ASP A 93 2.81 -11.35 -9.47
N TYR A 94 2.51 -11.80 -8.26
CA TYR A 94 1.17 -11.66 -7.71
C TYR A 94 0.94 -10.29 -7.08
N TRP A 95 1.96 -9.76 -6.39
CA TRP A 95 1.80 -8.53 -5.62
C TRP A 95 1.57 -7.31 -6.50
N TYR A 96 2.38 -7.13 -7.54
CA TYR A 96 2.21 -5.98 -8.44
C TYR A 96 0.93 -6.10 -9.27
N ASP A 97 0.52 -7.32 -9.67
CA ASP A 97 -0.76 -7.57 -10.33
C ASP A 97 -1.95 -7.21 -9.41
N ASN A 98 -1.85 -7.60 -8.13
CA ASN A 98 -2.85 -7.24 -7.12
C ASN A 98 -3.00 -5.72 -6.97
N LEU A 99 -1.90 -5.02 -6.75
CA LEU A 99 -1.88 -3.57 -6.60
C LEU A 99 -2.42 -2.86 -7.83
N GLN A 100 -2.02 -3.31 -9.03
CA GLN A 100 -2.49 -2.74 -10.29
C GLN A 100 -4.00 -2.90 -10.47
N ILE A 101 -4.53 -4.10 -10.18
CA ILE A 101 -5.96 -4.39 -10.28
C ILE A 101 -6.74 -3.55 -9.27
N VAL A 102 -6.34 -3.55 -7.99
CA VAL A 102 -7.04 -2.79 -6.95
C VAL A 102 -7.03 -1.29 -7.25
N TYR A 103 -5.88 -0.75 -7.67
CA TYR A 103 -5.77 0.65 -8.07
C TYR A 103 -6.73 0.98 -9.21
N GLU A 104 -6.68 0.22 -10.33
CA GLU A 104 -7.49 0.50 -11.52
C GLU A 104 -9.00 0.41 -11.25
N GLU A 105 -9.45 -0.63 -10.52
CA GLU A 105 -10.87 -0.80 -10.23
C GLU A 105 -11.37 0.23 -9.19
N SER A 106 -10.53 0.59 -8.22
CA SER A 106 -10.85 1.64 -7.23
C SER A 106 -10.92 3.02 -7.89
N GLU A 107 -9.95 3.38 -8.74
CA GLU A 107 -9.95 4.65 -9.48
C GLU A 107 -11.15 4.76 -10.42
N ALA A 108 -11.46 3.70 -11.18
CA ALA A 108 -12.62 3.67 -12.07
C ALA A 108 -13.94 3.86 -11.33
N ALA A 109 -14.01 3.43 -10.06
CA ALA A 109 -15.18 3.61 -9.20
C ALA A 109 -15.17 4.93 -8.40
N GLY A 110 -14.08 5.70 -8.44
CA GLY A 110 -13.90 6.91 -7.63
C GLY A 110 -13.78 6.62 -6.13
N LEU A 111 -13.30 5.44 -5.75
CA LEU A 111 -13.14 5.00 -4.38
C LEU A 111 -11.66 5.03 -3.95
N PRO A 112 -11.35 5.41 -2.71
CA PRO A 112 -10.03 5.17 -2.14
C PRO A 112 -9.82 3.68 -1.88
N PHE A 113 -8.56 3.24 -1.88
CA PHE A 113 -8.23 1.92 -1.35
C PHE A 113 -7.26 1.99 -0.17
N TRP A 114 -7.32 0.97 0.68
CA TRP A 114 -6.48 0.76 1.83
C TRP A 114 -5.70 -0.55 1.67
N ALA A 115 -4.47 -0.57 2.16
CA ALA A 115 -3.60 -1.73 2.09
C ALA A 115 -3.06 -2.11 3.48
N PHE A 116 -2.80 -3.40 3.67
CA PHE A 116 -2.12 -3.92 4.85
C PHE A 116 -0.63 -4.09 4.62
N ALA A 117 0.15 -3.94 5.70
CA ALA A 117 1.51 -4.42 5.80
C ALA A 117 1.61 -5.45 6.95
N LEU A 118 2.53 -6.38 6.82
CA LEU A 118 2.70 -7.43 7.81
C LEU A 118 3.62 -6.97 8.93
N SER A 119 3.14 -7.05 10.18
CA SER A 119 3.91 -6.70 11.38
C SER A 119 4.03 -7.84 12.39
N THR A 120 3.67 -9.05 12.00
CA THR A 120 3.81 -10.27 12.79
C THR A 120 4.32 -11.42 11.93
N ALA A 121 5.21 -12.26 12.47
CA ALA A 121 5.71 -13.41 11.74
C ALA A 121 4.75 -14.61 11.86
N HIS A 122 4.66 -15.38 10.81
CA HIS A 122 4.01 -16.70 10.74
C HIS A 122 4.32 -17.34 9.38
N ASP A 123 4.31 -18.64 9.27
CA ASP A 123 4.60 -19.31 8.00
C ASP A 123 3.63 -18.91 6.89
N PRO A 124 4.11 -18.53 5.69
CA PRO A 124 5.52 -18.53 5.25
C PRO A 124 6.24 -17.15 5.38
N TYR A 125 5.79 -16.29 6.26
CA TYR A 125 6.25 -14.91 6.40
C TYR A 125 7.28 -14.74 7.53
N PRO A 126 8.47 -14.16 7.23
CA PRO A 126 9.51 -13.91 8.22
C PRO A 126 9.16 -12.77 9.19
N LEU A 127 10.02 -12.57 10.18
CA LEU A 127 9.97 -11.38 11.03
C LEU A 127 10.03 -10.11 10.17
N PRO A 128 9.19 -9.09 10.46
CA PRO A 128 9.24 -7.84 9.73
C PRO A 128 10.59 -7.14 9.93
N THR A 129 11.05 -6.49 8.89
CA THR A 129 12.22 -5.63 8.91
C THR A 129 11.82 -4.22 8.49
N MET A 130 12.66 -3.23 8.73
CA MET A 130 12.39 -1.88 8.21
C MET A 130 12.31 -1.86 6.69
N ALA A 131 13.13 -2.68 6.02
CA ALA A 131 13.11 -2.81 4.57
C ALA A 131 11.79 -3.41 4.05
N SER A 132 11.29 -4.48 4.68
CA SER A 132 10.01 -5.09 4.28
C SER A 132 8.83 -4.15 4.53
N LEU A 133 8.77 -3.48 5.68
CA LEU A 133 7.72 -2.51 5.99
C LEU A 133 7.73 -1.32 5.02
N ARG A 134 8.90 -0.77 4.69
CA ARG A 134 9.02 0.31 3.70
C ARG A 134 8.58 -0.14 2.32
N LEU A 135 9.03 -1.32 1.88
CA LEU A 135 8.64 -1.88 0.60
C LEU A 135 7.11 -1.99 0.47
N GLU A 136 6.45 -2.59 1.45
CA GLU A 136 5.01 -2.81 1.45
C GLU A 136 4.24 -1.49 1.46
N LEU A 137 4.59 -0.60 2.38
CA LEU A 137 3.84 0.63 2.61
C LEU A 137 4.10 1.69 1.54
N TYR A 138 5.36 1.93 1.16
CA TYR A 138 5.64 2.92 0.12
C TYR A 138 5.22 2.46 -1.27
N THR A 139 5.25 1.16 -1.56
CA THR A 139 4.68 0.67 -2.82
C THR A 139 3.17 0.87 -2.85
N ALA A 140 2.44 0.53 -1.79
CA ALA A 140 1.00 0.78 -1.71
C ALA A 140 0.68 2.29 -1.89
N LEU A 141 1.44 3.17 -1.24
CA LEU A 141 1.31 4.62 -1.39
C LEU A 141 1.64 5.11 -2.80
N ALA A 142 2.67 4.54 -3.46
CA ALA A 142 2.99 4.86 -4.85
C ALA A 142 1.86 4.46 -5.81
N TYR A 143 1.10 3.42 -5.49
CA TYR A 143 -0.11 3.03 -6.21
C TYR A 143 -1.34 3.84 -5.82
N GLY A 144 -1.24 4.75 -4.85
CA GLY A 144 -2.32 5.68 -4.47
C GLY A 144 -3.15 5.25 -3.26
N ALA A 145 -2.67 4.30 -2.45
CA ALA A 145 -3.34 3.94 -1.20
C ALA A 145 -3.58 5.17 -0.33
N GLN A 146 -4.79 5.30 0.24
CA GLN A 146 -5.19 6.40 1.11
C GLN A 146 -5.30 5.98 2.58
N GLY A 147 -5.19 4.72 2.88
CA GLY A 147 -5.13 4.16 4.23
C GLY A 147 -4.14 3.01 4.29
N LEU A 148 -3.46 2.92 5.41
CA LEU A 148 -2.49 1.87 5.69
C LEU A 148 -2.84 1.20 7.00
N GLN A 149 -2.75 -0.10 7.02
CA GLN A 149 -3.09 -0.95 8.15
C GLN A 149 -1.95 -1.93 8.42
N TYR A 150 -1.91 -2.49 9.62
CA TYR A 150 -0.94 -3.53 9.96
C TYR A 150 -1.65 -4.78 10.45
N PHE A 151 -1.27 -5.91 9.94
CA PHE A 151 -1.58 -7.19 10.53
C PHE A 151 -0.33 -7.71 11.27
N THR A 152 -0.30 -7.62 12.58
CA THR A 152 -1.34 -7.17 13.50
C THR A 152 -0.70 -6.46 14.70
N TYR A 153 -1.49 -5.78 15.53
CA TYR A 153 -0.96 -5.09 16.72
C TYR A 153 -0.69 -6.07 17.87
N TRP A 154 -1.61 -7.02 18.08
CA TRP A 154 -1.55 -8.00 19.16
C TRP A 154 -1.29 -9.39 18.56
N ASN A 155 -0.41 -10.15 19.22
CA ASN A 155 -0.10 -11.52 18.77
C ASN A 155 -1.36 -12.38 18.75
N PRO A 156 -1.84 -12.88 17.59
CA PRO A 156 -2.95 -13.80 17.55
C PRO A 156 -2.63 -15.11 18.28
N GLY A 157 -3.64 -15.91 18.57
CA GLY A 157 -3.41 -17.28 19.09
C GLY A 157 -2.70 -18.16 18.06
N THR A 158 -2.01 -19.17 18.54
CA THR A 158 -1.23 -20.11 17.70
C THR A 158 -2.05 -21.32 17.21
N GLU A 159 -3.36 -21.29 17.37
CA GLU A 159 -4.23 -22.45 17.08
C GLU A 159 -4.33 -22.77 15.58
N THR A 160 -4.24 -21.76 14.73
CA THR A 160 -4.36 -21.91 13.27
C THR A 160 -3.01 -21.75 12.58
N TRP A 161 -2.22 -20.77 13.02
CA TRP A 161 -0.92 -20.41 12.48
C TRP A 161 0.09 -20.21 13.61
N ASN A 162 1.37 -20.36 13.33
CA ASN A 162 2.45 -20.14 14.30
C ASN A 162 2.77 -18.65 14.52
N PHE A 163 1.78 -17.80 14.72
CA PHE A 163 1.97 -16.36 14.94
C PHE A 163 2.91 -16.08 16.09
N HIS A 164 3.90 -15.23 15.87
CA HIS A 164 4.85 -14.80 16.89
C HIS A 164 5.41 -13.41 16.57
N GLU A 165 5.97 -12.76 17.58
CA GLU A 165 6.63 -11.46 17.49
C GLU A 165 5.79 -10.34 16.82
N ALA A 166 4.47 -10.34 17.05
CA ALA A 166 3.67 -9.16 16.75
C ALA A 166 4.16 -7.96 17.59
N PRO A 167 3.82 -6.71 17.25
CA PRO A 167 4.18 -5.53 18.03
C PRO A 167 3.95 -5.69 19.54
N ILE A 168 2.83 -6.29 19.94
CA ILE A 168 2.64 -6.79 21.30
C ILE A 168 2.66 -8.33 21.23
N ASN A 169 3.70 -8.93 21.77
CA ASN A 169 3.92 -10.36 21.71
C ASN A 169 2.98 -11.16 22.66
N GLN A 170 3.11 -12.49 22.67
CA GLN A 170 2.31 -13.38 23.51
C GLN A 170 2.46 -13.12 25.01
N ASP A 171 3.61 -12.57 25.45
CA ASP A 171 3.87 -12.20 26.84
C ASP A 171 3.35 -10.79 27.20
N LYS A 172 2.58 -10.17 26.30
CA LYS A 172 2.03 -8.82 26.42
C LYS A 172 3.10 -7.72 26.52
N GLN A 173 4.27 -7.99 25.95
CA GLN A 173 5.39 -7.07 25.92
C GLN A 173 5.58 -6.50 24.51
N ARG A 174 6.21 -5.35 24.43
CA ARG A 174 6.62 -4.77 23.14
C ARG A 174 7.76 -5.57 22.55
N SER A 175 7.57 -6.12 21.38
CA SER A 175 8.60 -6.79 20.60
C SER A 175 9.43 -5.78 19.79
N GLU A 176 10.42 -6.27 19.04
CA GLU A 176 11.15 -5.44 18.06
C GLU A 176 10.22 -4.87 16.99
N ALA A 177 9.22 -5.64 16.52
CA ALA A 177 8.23 -5.18 15.56
C ALA A 177 7.47 -3.93 16.03
N TYR A 178 7.24 -3.77 17.34
CA TYR A 178 6.62 -2.53 17.87
C TYR A 178 7.45 -1.29 17.54
N TYR A 179 8.75 -1.36 17.71
CA TYR A 179 9.64 -0.21 17.49
C TYR A 179 9.85 0.06 16.00
N LEU A 180 9.89 -0.99 15.17
CA LEU A 180 9.93 -0.85 13.72
C LEU A 180 8.66 -0.16 13.20
N VAL A 181 7.47 -0.60 13.62
CA VAL A 181 6.19 0.03 13.27
C VAL A 181 6.10 1.46 13.80
N GLN A 182 6.57 1.71 15.02
CA GLN A 182 6.60 3.06 15.58
C GLN A 182 7.48 4.01 14.74
N GLN A 183 8.67 3.56 14.34
CA GLN A 183 9.55 4.33 13.47
C GLN A 183 8.93 4.55 12.10
N MET A 184 8.39 3.49 11.50
CA MET A 184 7.74 3.57 10.19
C MET A 184 6.56 4.56 10.19
N ASN A 185 5.74 4.54 11.24
CA ASN A 185 4.63 5.47 11.38
C ASN A 185 5.10 6.94 11.51
N LYS A 186 6.24 7.21 12.16
CA LYS A 186 6.82 8.56 12.19
C LYS A 186 7.24 9.03 10.80
N GLU A 187 7.90 8.17 10.02
CA GLU A 187 8.29 8.46 8.64
C GLU A 187 7.06 8.71 7.75
N LEU A 188 6.03 7.87 7.88
CA LEU A 188 4.78 8.00 7.12
C LEU A 188 4.03 9.29 7.47
N GLN A 189 3.88 9.61 8.73
CA GLN A 189 3.20 10.83 9.18
C GLN A 189 3.92 12.09 8.69
N ALA A 190 5.26 12.12 8.75
CA ALA A 190 6.05 13.24 8.25
C ALA A 190 5.87 13.48 6.74
N ARG A 191 5.66 12.40 5.97
CA ARG A 191 5.50 12.41 4.50
C ARG A 191 4.04 12.31 4.04
N ALA A 192 3.07 12.20 4.94
CA ALA A 192 1.65 11.99 4.61
C ALA A 192 1.10 13.06 3.66
N TYR A 193 1.58 14.28 3.74
CA TYR A 193 1.15 15.39 2.87
C TYR A 193 1.45 15.16 1.39
N VAL A 194 2.42 14.29 1.07
CA VAL A 194 2.74 13.90 -0.31
C VAL A 194 1.64 13.01 -0.88
N PHE A 195 1.16 12.06 -0.10
CA PHE A 195 0.30 10.96 -0.55
C PHE A 195 -1.19 11.22 -0.34
N LEU A 196 -1.55 11.76 0.82
CA LEU A 196 -2.94 11.93 1.21
C LEU A 196 -3.67 12.90 0.27
N ASN A 197 -4.77 12.44 -0.33
CA ASN A 197 -5.56 13.16 -1.34
C ASN A 197 -4.75 13.62 -2.58
N SER A 198 -3.67 12.93 -2.90
CA SER A 198 -2.95 13.11 -4.16
C SER A 198 -3.58 12.25 -5.24
N LYS A 199 -3.66 12.79 -6.46
CA LYS A 199 -4.09 12.04 -7.64
C LYS A 199 -2.89 11.31 -8.23
N VAL A 200 -3.03 10.04 -8.51
CA VAL A 200 -2.06 9.27 -9.30
C VAL A 200 -2.20 9.68 -10.77
N VAL A 201 -1.12 10.16 -11.36
CA VAL A 201 -1.07 10.53 -12.78
C VAL A 201 -0.56 9.38 -13.62
N SER A 202 0.51 8.72 -13.14
CA SER A 202 1.06 7.54 -13.78
C SER A 202 1.75 6.63 -12.78
N ILE A 203 1.72 5.33 -13.07
CA ILE A 203 2.48 4.29 -12.37
C ILE A 203 3.21 3.50 -13.44
N ALA A 204 4.51 3.35 -13.29
CA ALA A 204 5.35 2.57 -14.19
C ALA A 204 6.45 1.86 -13.39
N HIS A 205 7.13 0.94 -14.05
CA HIS A 205 8.25 0.21 -13.49
C HIS A 205 9.48 0.38 -14.37
N VAL A 206 10.64 0.48 -13.74
CA VAL A 206 11.96 0.50 -14.36
C VAL A 206 12.79 -0.69 -13.88
N GLY A 207 13.93 -0.93 -14.55
CA GLY A 207 14.82 -2.06 -14.30
C GLY A 207 14.65 -3.16 -15.35
N ASP A 208 15.48 -4.21 -15.26
CA ASP A 208 15.52 -5.26 -16.28
C ASP A 208 14.30 -6.18 -16.18
N ASP A 209 13.92 -6.56 -14.97
CA ASP A 209 12.83 -7.49 -14.72
C ASP A 209 11.48 -6.79 -14.74
N MET A 210 10.52 -7.36 -15.49
CA MET A 210 9.12 -6.98 -15.47
C MET A 210 8.27 -8.17 -15.01
N TYR A 211 7.38 -7.89 -14.06
CA TYR A 211 6.49 -8.88 -13.49
C TYR A 211 5.06 -8.66 -13.97
N LYS A 212 4.20 -9.65 -13.75
CA LYS A 212 2.78 -9.54 -14.06
C LYS A 212 2.19 -8.29 -13.37
N GLY A 213 1.36 -7.55 -14.08
CA GLY A 213 0.78 -6.29 -13.60
C GLY A 213 1.70 -5.06 -13.71
N CYS A 214 3.00 -5.24 -13.92
CA CYS A 214 3.92 -4.11 -14.13
C CYS A 214 3.76 -3.52 -15.52
N LYS A 215 3.65 -2.19 -15.59
CA LYS A 215 3.75 -1.42 -16.84
C LYS A 215 5.16 -0.84 -16.93
N ARG A 216 5.92 -1.18 -17.97
CA ARG A 216 7.25 -0.59 -18.20
C ARG A 216 7.11 0.91 -18.43
N MET A 217 8.02 1.69 -17.88
CA MET A 217 8.09 3.12 -18.15
C MET A 217 8.56 3.35 -19.60
N GLU A 218 7.65 3.78 -20.47
CA GLU A 218 7.94 4.09 -21.86
C GLU A 218 8.33 5.55 -22.02
N ASP A 219 7.61 6.44 -21.34
CA ASP A 219 7.83 7.87 -21.35
C ASP A 219 8.24 8.38 -19.97
N LEU A 220 9.14 9.35 -19.94
CA LEU A 220 9.53 10.04 -18.72
C LEU A 220 8.39 10.94 -18.22
N PRO A 221 8.20 11.02 -16.89
CA PRO A 221 7.24 11.97 -16.33
C PRO A 221 7.57 13.42 -16.73
N PRO A 222 6.57 14.32 -16.79
CA PRO A 222 6.77 15.73 -17.10
C PRO A 222 7.89 16.33 -16.24
N HIS A 223 8.75 17.16 -16.87
CA HIS A 223 9.91 17.82 -16.24
C HIS A 223 11.03 16.88 -15.74
N VAL A 224 10.94 15.58 -15.97
CA VAL A 224 12.05 14.64 -15.77
C VAL A 224 12.79 14.50 -17.11
N VAL A 225 14.09 14.80 -17.11
CA VAL A 225 14.96 14.74 -18.30
C VAL A 225 15.57 13.35 -18.45
N SER A 226 15.94 12.75 -17.31
CA SER A 226 16.43 11.37 -17.28
C SER A 226 16.08 10.71 -15.96
N LEU A 227 15.87 9.38 -15.97
CA LEU A 227 15.67 8.54 -14.81
C LEU A 227 16.21 7.16 -15.10
N SER A 228 17.08 6.64 -14.25
CA SER A 228 17.64 5.29 -14.37
C SER A 228 17.99 4.71 -13.00
N THR A 229 17.73 3.42 -12.83
CA THR A 229 18.14 2.64 -11.66
C THR A 229 19.16 1.55 -12.01
N GLY A 230 19.78 1.64 -13.18
CA GLY A 230 20.57 0.54 -13.71
C GLY A 230 19.71 -0.72 -13.93
N SER A 231 20.25 -1.88 -13.57
CA SER A 231 19.52 -3.16 -13.61
C SER A 231 18.52 -3.32 -12.46
N ALA A 232 18.70 -2.57 -11.34
CA ALA A 232 17.82 -2.66 -10.19
C ALA A 232 16.41 -2.15 -10.52
N GLY A 233 15.41 -2.87 -10.05
CA GLY A 233 14.02 -2.52 -10.31
C GLY A 233 13.49 -1.47 -9.34
N ALA A 234 12.65 -0.56 -9.85
CA ALA A 234 11.88 0.37 -9.02
C ALA A 234 10.46 0.57 -9.55
N VAL A 235 9.54 0.89 -8.63
CA VAL A 235 8.23 1.48 -8.97
C VAL A 235 8.42 2.98 -9.10
N VAL A 236 7.95 3.57 -10.19
CA VAL A 236 8.00 5.01 -10.45
C VAL A 236 6.57 5.52 -10.57
N SER A 237 6.15 6.35 -9.65
CA SER A 237 4.82 6.95 -9.65
C SER A 237 4.91 8.46 -9.71
N LEU A 238 4.06 9.07 -10.52
CA LEU A 238 3.84 10.50 -10.53
C LEU A 238 2.51 10.80 -9.83
N LEU A 239 2.59 11.52 -8.73
CA LEU A 239 1.44 12.00 -7.97
C LEU A 239 1.28 13.50 -8.18
N GLU A 240 0.03 13.94 -8.18
CA GLU A 240 -0.34 15.34 -8.38
C GLU A 240 -1.18 15.84 -7.20
N LYS A 241 -0.79 17.01 -6.63
CA LYS A 241 -1.56 17.65 -5.56
C LYS A 241 -1.45 19.18 -5.64
N GLY A 242 -2.56 19.84 -5.87
CA GLY A 242 -2.58 21.29 -6.07
C GLY A 242 -1.70 21.71 -7.26
N SER A 243 -0.73 22.60 -7.05
CA SER A 243 0.23 23.06 -8.06
C SER A 243 1.56 22.28 -8.10
N TRP A 244 1.59 21.12 -7.45
CA TRP A 244 2.79 20.31 -7.30
C TRP A 244 2.67 18.94 -7.89
N ASN A 245 3.74 18.48 -8.49
CA ASN A 245 4.00 17.09 -8.81
C ASN A 245 4.95 16.48 -7.78
N TYR A 246 4.72 15.20 -7.48
CA TYR A 246 5.61 14.38 -6.66
C TYR A 246 5.99 13.14 -7.44
N LEU A 247 7.28 12.99 -7.74
CA LEU A 247 7.83 11.76 -8.30
C LEU A 247 8.25 10.88 -7.13
N VAL A 248 7.65 9.69 -7.07
CA VAL A 248 7.89 8.69 -6.02
C VAL A 248 8.58 7.49 -6.66
N VAL A 249 9.78 7.16 -6.22
CA VAL A 249 10.58 6.05 -6.73
C VAL A 249 10.85 5.06 -5.60
N VAL A 250 10.22 3.88 -5.64
CA VAL A 250 10.32 2.86 -4.60
C VAL A 250 11.21 1.71 -5.10
N SER A 251 12.24 1.37 -4.34
CA SER A 251 13.09 0.20 -4.63
C SER A 251 12.28 -1.10 -4.57
N ARG A 252 12.49 -2.00 -5.56
CA ARG A 252 11.83 -3.32 -5.64
C ARG A 252 12.70 -4.46 -5.10
N THR A 253 13.74 -4.16 -4.36
CA THR A 253 14.65 -5.18 -3.78
C THR A 253 14.79 -4.99 -2.28
N LEU A 254 15.06 -6.10 -1.57
CA LEU A 254 15.38 -6.12 -0.16
C LEU A 254 16.86 -6.45 0.10
N ASP A 255 17.62 -6.78 -0.96
CA ASP A 255 18.96 -7.36 -0.84
C ASP A 255 20.07 -6.31 -0.90
N ALA A 256 19.87 -5.26 -1.70
CA ALA A 256 20.87 -4.23 -1.93
C ALA A 256 20.24 -2.87 -2.20
N PRO A 257 20.97 -1.76 -1.94
CA PRO A 257 20.52 -0.43 -2.34
C PRO A 257 20.33 -0.32 -3.86
N THR A 258 19.38 0.54 -4.25
CA THR A 258 19.11 0.88 -5.64
C THR A 258 19.72 2.25 -5.96
N ASP A 259 20.67 2.32 -6.87
CA ASP A 259 21.25 3.58 -7.30
C ASP A 259 20.32 4.25 -8.31
N LEU A 260 19.74 5.37 -7.90
CA LEU A 260 18.86 6.20 -8.73
C LEU A 260 19.64 7.39 -9.30
N ASN A 261 19.73 7.47 -10.62
CA ASN A 261 20.17 8.67 -11.32
C ASN A 261 18.96 9.39 -11.89
N VAL A 262 18.78 10.66 -11.54
CA VAL A 262 17.63 11.46 -11.99
C VAL A 262 18.06 12.89 -12.30
N GLU A 263 17.51 13.45 -13.38
CA GLU A 263 17.68 14.84 -13.77
C GLU A 263 16.34 15.50 -14.02
N PHE A 264 16.17 16.72 -13.51
CA PHE A 264 14.98 17.53 -13.70
C PHE A 264 15.27 18.73 -14.60
N GLY A 265 14.40 18.95 -15.58
CA GLY A 265 14.44 20.14 -16.45
C GLY A 265 13.97 21.43 -15.78
N SER A 266 13.45 21.34 -14.56
CA SER A 266 12.97 22.46 -13.77
C SER A 266 13.54 22.41 -12.34
N LYS A 267 13.21 23.42 -11.52
CA LYS A 267 13.56 23.38 -10.08
C LYS A 267 12.86 22.24 -9.39
N ALA A 268 13.61 21.40 -8.70
CA ALA A 268 13.11 20.27 -7.94
C ALA A 268 13.71 20.22 -6.54
N TRP A 269 13.04 19.48 -5.66
CA TRP A 269 13.44 19.22 -4.28
C TRP A 269 13.30 17.73 -4.00
N THR A 270 14.18 17.16 -3.20
CA THR A 270 13.95 15.86 -2.56
C THR A 270 13.23 16.05 -1.23
N ILE A 271 12.43 15.07 -0.83
CA ILE A 271 11.74 15.05 0.46
C ILE A 271 12.45 14.04 1.36
N ASP A 272 13.02 14.51 2.46
CA ASP A 272 13.70 13.66 3.45
C ASP A 272 12.70 12.84 4.32
N ARG A 273 13.22 12.03 5.25
CA ARG A 273 12.37 11.18 6.11
C ARG A 273 11.55 11.97 7.12
N GLU A 274 11.98 13.16 7.46
CA GLU A 274 11.30 14.13 8.32
C GLU A 274 10.26 14.97 7.58
N GLY A 275 10.12 14.76 6.26
CA GLY A 275 9.17 15.47 5.42
C GLY A 275 9.65 16.84 4.93
N ASN A 276 10.93 17.20 5.14
CA ASN A 276 11.47 18.47 4.69
C ASN A 276 11.85 18.42 3.20
N ALA A 277 11.62 19.54 2.50
CA ALA A 277 12.00 19.69 1.11
C ALA A 277 13.40 20.27 0.98
N VAL A 278 14.35 19.49 0.47
CA VAL A 278 15.73 19.89 0.24
C VAL A 278 15.95 20.15 -1.26
N LYS A 279 16.35 21.35 -1.62
CA LYS A 279 16.52 21.77 -3.02
C LYS A 279 17.64 20.99 -3.71
N LEU A 280 17.35 20.48 -4.89
CA LEU A 280 18.33 19.77 -5.71
C LEU A 280 19.26 20.73 -6.48
N ALA A 281 20.46 20.25 -6.76
CA ALA A 281 21.36 20.90 -7.72
C ALA A 281 20.78 20.81 -9.15
N LYS A 282 21.19 21.72 -10.02
CA LYS A 282 20.89 21.61 -11.45
C LYS A 282 21.73 20.49 -12.08
N GLY A 283 21.16 19.80 -13.07
CA GLY A 283 21.79 18.69 -13.76
C GLY A 283 21.52 17.34 -13.08
N PRO A 284 22.28 16.30 -13.43
CA PRO A 284 22.12 14.96 -12.89
C PRO A 284 22.34 14.90 -11.38
N ASN A 285 21.50 14.18 -10.68
CA ASN A 285 21.61 13.87 -9.26
C ASN A 285 21.58 12.35 -9.07
N THR A 286 22.40 11.85 -8.15
CA THR A 286 22.47 10.43 -7.81
C THR A 286 22.04 10.23 -6.35
N PHE A 287 21.19 9.22 -6.13
CA PHE A 287 20.71 8.82 -4.82
C PHE A 287 20.91 7.31 -4.66
N SER A 288 21.30 6.88 -3.49
CA SER A 288 21.24 5.48 -3.09
C SER A 288 19.96 5.27 -2.29
N ILE A 289 19.02 4.50 -2.84
CA ILE A 289 17.77 4.15 -2.16
C ILE A 289 18.03 2.85 -1.40
N GLU A 290 17.91 2.87 -0.09
CA GLU A 290 18.05 1.69 0.75
C GLU A 290 17.06 0.57 0.33
N PRO A 291 17.34 -0.70 0.66
CA PRO A 291 16.45 -1.81 0.35
C PRO A 291 14.99 -1.53 0.79
N GLY A 292 14.04 -1.68 -0.14
CA GLY A 292 12.61 -1.42 0.08
C GLY A 292 12.23 0.05 0.28
N ASP A 293 13.20 0.97 0.38
CA ASP A 293 12.93 2.39 0.66
C ASP A 293 12.49 3.18 -0.58
N VAL A 294 12.27 4.47 -0.40
CA VAL A 294 11.69 5.39 -1.37
C VAL A 294 12.51 6.67 -1.51
N ALA A 295 12.72 7.14 -2.72
CA ALA A 295 13.09 8.51 -3.02
C ALA A 295 11.86 9.30 -3.48
N ILE A 296 11.66 10.49 -2.90
CA ILE A 296 10.51 11.35 -3.22
C ILE A 296 11.03 12.70 -3.68
N PHE A 297 10.54 13.15 -4.82
CA PHE A 297 10.90 14.45 -5.40
C PHE A 297 9.66 15.29 -5.60
N LYS A 298 9.81 16.60 -5.43
CA LYS A 298 8.75 17.60 -5.58
C LYS A 298 9.17 18.66 -6.59
N PHE A 299 8.30 19.00 -7.53
CA PHE A 299 8.51 20.06 -8.52
C PHE A 299 7.17 20.67 -8.95
N ARG A 300 7.22 21.85 -9.58
CA ARG A 300 6.00 22.51 -10.08
C ARG A 300 5.45 21.79 -11.32
N LYS A 301 4.13 21.87 -11.47
CA LYS A 301 3.42 21.47 -12.71
C LYS A 301 3.84 22.33 -13.88
#